data_bd6d581e91030b073cc6e45d98ebef55
#
_entry.id   bd6d581e91030b073cc6e45d98ebef55
#
_cell.length_a   1.000
_cell.length_b   1.000
_cell.length_c   1.000
_cell.angle_alpha   90.00
_cell.angle_beta   90.00
_cell.angle_gamma   90.00
#
_symmetry.space_group_name_H-M   'P 1'
#
loop_
_entity.id
_entity.type
_entity.pdbx_description
1 polymer ?
#
loop_
_entity_poly.entity_id
_entity_poly.type
_entity_poly.pdbx_seq_one_letter_code
_entity_poly.pdbx_strand_id
1 'polypeptide(L)'
;MDSATSVQVGDLTPEEVRVLGCLIEKETTVPETYPLTVNSLRNACNQSTSRHPVVSYGDYEIEIALTSLRGRGLTRTVHSTSNRATKYRHVVPEALALNAAATAVLSVLMLRGPQTVGELKGRTERQHRFDSTDDVTAALSMLADRDQPLALQLDRQPGQKDARWVHLIAPYDAPASQLRRSDARAAGAYDDPYGEATAEFYDLLATNMWDSFGLQLLDLLADADPEHGPILDVGTGSGVGLIYLQAAVTGGEVIAIEPSKAMRTALHVRLSMDHSLRVMTTVVPRSFVDAPLPVEACALVASAALGHLNDQERSRLWRFIAEQMPVGAPAVIGVLPPERAVSVPLTCYRQLQVGHYTYEGWQSGEPIDDRTMAWSLTYKVLDGVNVIAEHTAQSTWRCDSVDDIRAEIAPFGLELTSHQDCVVIRRTH
;
A
#
# COMPACT_ATOMS: atom_id res chain seq x y z
N MET A 1 -10.30 32.16 -9.04
CA MET A 1 -9.90 31.54 -7.77
C MET A 1 -9.31 30.21 -8.17
N ASP A 2 -7.96 30.18 -8.30
CA ASP A 2 -7.26 28.94 -8.67
C ASP A 2 -7.36 27.96 -7.52
N SER A 3 -7.95 26.79 -7.78
CA SER A 3 -7.89 25.66 -6.87
C SER A 3 -6.44 25.23 -6.79
N ALA A 4 -5.79 25.48 -5.67
CA ALA A 4 -4.47 24.96 -5.36
C ALA A 4 -4.56 23.42 -5.39
N THR A 5 -4.10 22.81 -6.47
CA THR A 5 -3.92 21.36 -6.56
C THR A 5 -2.92 20.98 -5.48
N SER A 6 -3.37 20.28 -4.45
CA SER A 6 -2.47 19.79 -3.40
C SER A 6 -1.46 18.84 -4.05
N VAL A 7 -0.18 19.19 -3.94
CA VAL A 7 0.91 18.34 -4.46
C VAL A 7 0.94 17.07 -3.62
N GLN A 8 0.60 15.93 -4.23
CA GLN A 8 0.71 14.63 -3.56
C GLN A 8 2.16 14.15 -3.61
N VAL A 9 2.72 13.88 -2.44
CA VAL A 9 4.01 13.24 -2.22
C VAL A 9 3.81 12.05 -1.27
N GLY A 10 4.70 11.08 -1.32
CA GLY A 10 4.60 9.85 -0.51
C GLY A 10 4.61 8.57 -1.34
N ASP A 11 4.48 8.72 -2.66
CA ASP A 11 4.42 7.64 -3.65
C ASP A 11 5.37 7.81 -4.84
N LEU A 12 6.40 8.66 -4.69
CA LEU A 12 7.41 8.85 -5.74
C LEU A 12 8.20 7.56 -5.97
N THR A 13 8.52 7.27 -7.24
CA THR A 13 9.39 6.14 -7.57
C THR A 13 10.84 6.42 -7.18
N PRO A 14 11.72 5.40 -7.05
CA PRO A 14 13.14 5.61 -6.78
C PRO A 14 13.84 6.54 -7.78
N GLU A 15 13.44 6.49 -9.08
CA GLU A 15 13.95 7.34 -10.14
C GLU A 15 13.51 8.79 -9.92
N GLU A 16 12.25 9.01 -9.59
CA GLU A 16 11.70 10.34 -9.29
C GLU A 16 12.38 10.96 -8.08
N VAL A 17 12.55 10.20 -7.00
CA VAL A 17 13.30 10.64 -5.80
C VAL A 17 14.72 11.04 -6.16
N ARG A 18 15.43 10.22 -6.94
CA ARG A 18 16.80 10.47 -7.36
C ARG A 18 16.92 11.74 -8.22
N VAL A 19 16.06 11.88 -9.22
CA VAL A 19 16.03 13.03 -10.13
C VAL A 19 15.71 14.31 -9.38
N LEU A 20 14.69 14.30 -8.52
CA LEU A 20 14.27 15.45 -7.72
C LEU A 20 15.35 15.86 -6.73
N GLY A 21 15.94 14.90 -6.00
CA GLY A 21 17.05 15.14 -5.08
C GLY A 21 18.28 15.75 -5.77
N CYS A 22 18.60 15.27 -6.99
CA CYS A 22 19.69 15.84 -7.79
C CYS A 22 19.38 17.28 -8.25
N LEU A 23 18.16 17.58 -8.65
CA LEU A 23 17.76 18.94 -9.01
C LEU A 23 17.92 19.90 -7.84
N ILE A 24 17.48 19.51 -6.63
CA ILE A 24 17.61 20.31 -5.41
C ILE A 24 19.11 20.53 -5.08
N GLU A 25 19.89 19.45 -5.04
CA GLU A 25 21.33 19.54 -4.75
C GLU A 25 22.05 20.46 -5.72
N LYS A 26 21.79 20.33 -7.03
CA LYS A 26 22.55 21.06 -8.07
C LYS A 26 22.17 22.53 -8.17
N GLU A 27 20.97 22.93 -7.77
CA GLU A 27 20.60 24.35 -7.72
C GLU A 27 21.58 25.18 -6.86
N THR A 28 21.97 24.61 -5.71
CA THR A 28 22.85 25.31 -4.76
C THR A 28 24.33 24.99 -4.94
N THR A 29 24.66 23.75 -5.37
CA THR A 29 26.09 23.33 -5.44
C THR A 29 26.77 23.63 -6.77
N VAL A 30 26.03 23.85 -7.84
CA VAL A 30 26.55 24.23 -9.18
C VAL A 30 25.60 25.20 -9.91
N PRO A 31 25.29 26.37 -9.30
CA PRO A 31 24.27 27.30 -9.80
C PRO A 31 24.56 27.81 -11.22
N GLU A 32 25.82 27.87 -11.63
CA GLU A 32 26.26 28.32 -12.97
C GLU A 32 25.79 27.38 -14.09
N THR A 33 25.52 26.10 -13.80
CA THR A 33 25.03 25.13 -14.79
C THR A 33 23.52 24.84 -14.65
N TYR A 34 22.91 25.31 -13.55
CA TYR A 34 21.49 25.15 -13.30
C TYR A 34 20.66 26.20 -14.05
N PRO A 35 19.47 25.87 -14.60
CA PRO A 35 18.77 24.58 -14.66
C PRO A 35 19.47 23.52 -15.53
N LEU A 36 19.20 22.22 -15.28
CA LEU A 36 19.93 21.10 -15.84
C LEU A 36 19.27 20.53 -17.10
N THR A 37 20.08 20.05 -18.05
CA THR A 37 19.62 19.22 -19.17
C THR A 37 19.45 17.75 -18.72
N VAL A 38 18.79 16.91 -19.53
CA VAL A 38 18.67 15.45 -19.29
C VAL A 38 20.05 14.83 -19.11
N ASN A 39 21.01 15.12 -20.00
CA ASN A 39 22.38 14.61 -19.89
C ASN A 39 23.08 15.03 -18.59
N SER A 40 22.92 16.29 -18.16
CA SER A 40 23.49 16.76 -16.89
C SER A 40 22.85 16.07 -15.68
N LEU A 41 21.53 15.84 -15.73
CA LEU A 41 20.79 15.09 -14.71
C LEU A 41 21.21 13.63 -14.65
N ARG A 42 21.32 12.95 -15.79
CA ARG A 42 21.82 11.57 -15.85
C ARG A 42 23.18 11.45 -15.15
N ASN A 43 24.11 12.35 -15.48
CA ASN A 43 25.42 12.36 -14.85
C ASN A 43 25.34 12.64 -13.34
N ALA A 44 24.44 13.52 -12.90
CA ALA A 44 24.22 13.80 -11.47
C ALA A 44 23.60 12.62 -10.72
N CYS A 45 22.66 11.89 -11.34
CA CYS A 45 21.99 10.72 -10.76
C CYS A 45 22.95 9.54 -10.59
N ASN A 46 23.82 9.32 -11.59
CA ASN A 46 24.73 8.18 -11.68
C ASN A 46 26.09 8.40 -10.96
N GLN A 47 26.23 9.48 -10.17
CA GLN A 47 27.46 9.69 -9.38
C GLN A 47 27.72 8.51 -8.44
N SER A 48 28.98 8.06 -8.39
CA SER A 48 29.40 6.97 -7.51
C SER A 48 29.58 7.39 -6.05
N THR A 49 29.64 8.70 -5.78
CA THR A 49 29.80 9.28 -4.45
C THR A 49 28.59 10.12 -4.07
N SER A 50 28.28 10.17 -2.78
CA SER A 50 27.15 10.97 -2.25
C SER A 50 25.77 10.51 -2.75
N ARG A 51 25.65 9.25 -3.15
CA ARG A 51 24.44 8.59 -3.62
C ARG A 51 24.29 7.23 -2.96
N HIS A 52 23.07 6.92 -2.53
CA HIS A 52 22.70 5.59 -2.03
C HIS A 52 21.25 5.26 -2.45
N PRO A 53 21.03 4.11 -3.13
CA PRO A 53 22.05 3.25 -3.75
C PRO A 53 22.77 3.94 -4.92
N VAL A 54 23.91 3.41 -5.36
CA VAL A 54 24.53 3.80 -6.63
C VAL A 54 23.71 3.19 -7.76
N VAL A 55 23.36 4.00 -8.77
CA VAL A 55 22.50 3.60 -9.89
C VAL A 55 23.17 3.89 -11.24
N SER A 56 22.63 3.32 -12.32
CA SER A 56 23.07 3.58 -13.69
C SER A 56 21.84 3.80 -14.58
N TYR A 57 21.20 4.98 -14.43
CA TYR A 57 20.06 5.37 -15.24
C TYR A 57 20.47 5.82 -16.63
N GLY A 58 19.68 5.47 -17.66
CA GLY A 58 19.76 6.04 -18.99
C GLY A 58 18.95 7.33 -19.14
N ASP A 59 18.95 7.90 -20.35
CA ASP A 59 18.17 9.11 -20.64
C ASP A 59 16.65 8.84 -20.54
N TYR A 60 16.21 7.63 -20.90
CA TYR A 60 14.81 7.23 -20.84
C TYR A 60 14.22 7.27 -19.44
N GLU A 61 14.90 6.69 -18.44
CA GLU A 61 14.45 6.70 -17.05
C GLU A 61 14.39 8.14 -16.50
N ILE A 62 15.36 8.98 -16.87
CA ILE A 62 15.38 10.39 -16.47
C ILE A 62 14.22 11.17 -17.08
N GLU A 63 13.90 10.94 -18.35
CA GLU A 63 12.81 11.63 -19.06
C GLU A 63 11.43 11.22 -18.52
N ILE A 64 11.22 9.93 -18.20
CA ILE A 64 10.00 9.45 -17.56
C ILE A 64 9.83 10.11 -16.19
N ALA A 65 10.87 10.07 -15.34
CA ALA A 65 10.83 10.68 -14.01
C ALA A 65 10.54 12.19 -14.09
N LEU A 66 11.17 12.92 -15.02
CA LEU A 66 10.91 14.35 -15.22
C LEU A 66 9.48 14.63 -15.69
N THR A 67 8.93 13.78 -16.54
CA THR A 67 7.55 13.92 -17.05
C THR A 67 6.55 13.72 -15.92
N SER A 68 6.72 12.70 -15.11
CA SER A 68 5.89 12.44 -13.94
C SER A 68 6.02 13.54 -12.88
N LEU A 69 7.23 13.93 -12.49
CA LEU A 69 7.49 15.02 -11.54
C LEU A 69 6.88 16.37 -12.00
N ARG A 70 6.86 16.62 -13.30
CA ARG A 70 6.19 17.81 -13.86
C ARG A 70 4.67 17.69 -13.74
N GLY A 71 4.10 16.54 -14.01
CA GLY A 71 2.67 16.25 -13.82
C GLY A 71 2.24 16.46 -12.36
N ARG A 72 3.10 16.11 -11.40
CA ARG A 72 2.91 16.32 -9.97
C ARG A 72 3.20 17.76 -9.51
N GLY A 73 3.64 18.66 -10.39
CA GLY A 73 3.94 20.05 -10.02
C GLY A 73 5.23 20.25 -9.23
N LEU A 74 6.15 19.26 -9.22
CA LEU A 74 7.42 19.31 -8.49
C LEU A 74 8.59 19.80 -9.31
N THR A 75 8.47 19.80 -10.66
CA THR A 75 9.48 20.33 -11.59
C THR A 75 8.84 21.19 -12.67
N ARG A 76 9.67 22.06 -13.29
CA ARG A 76 9.29 22.88 -14.45
C ARG A 76 10.36 22.83 -15.53
N THR A 77 9.93 22.91 -16.79
CA THR A 77 10.81 23.11 -17.92
C THR A 77 11.18 24.60 -18.06
N VAL A 78 12.42 24.86 -18.42
CA VAL A 78 12.92 26.19 -18.71
C VAL A 78 13.42 26.20 -20.15
N HIS A 79 12.76 27.00 -20.98
CA HIS A 79 13.17 27.22 -22.37
C HIS A 79 13.99 28.51 -22.44
N SER A 80 15.17 28.42 -23.03
CA SER A 80 15.99 29.58 -23.33
C SER A 80 16.07 29.77 -24.84
N THR A 81 15.87 31.00 -25.31
CA THR A 81 15.98 31.35 -26.72
C THR A 81 17.40 31.15 -27.29
N SER A 82 18.40 31.05 -26.43
CA SER A 82 19.80 30.84 -26.77
C SER A 82 20.28 29.38 -26.72
N ASN A 83 19.50 28.45 -26.17
CA ASN A 83 19.90 27.05 -25.99
C ASN A 83 18.91 26.11 -26.68
N ARG A 84 19.43 25.20 -27.51
CA ARG A 84 18.62 24.17 -28.23
C ARG A 84 18.10 23.06 -27.31
N ALA A 85 18.66 22.87 -26.12
CA ALA A 85 18.30 21.79 -25.21
C ALA A 85 17.33 22.28 -24.12
N THR A 86 16.25 21.54 -23.89
CA THR A 86 15.33 21.75 -22.77
C THR A 86 16.05 21.56 -21.45
N LYS A 87 15.85 22.49 -20.52
CA LYS A 87 16.39 22.43 -19.17
C LYS A 87 15.27 22.28 -18.15
N TYR A 88 15.61 21.74 -17.00
CA TYR A 88 14.66 21.42 -15.92
C TYR A 88 15.11 22.01 -14.59
N ARG A 89 14.14 22.53 -13.81
CA ARG A 89 14.35 22.98 -12.44
C ARG A 89 13.30 22.37 -11.53
N HIS A 90 13.62 22.19 -10.25
CA HIS A 90 12.60 21.86 -9.25
C HIS A 90 11.83 23.13 -8.80
N VAL A 91 10.68 22.90 -8.16
CA VAL A 91 9.87 23.92 -7.50
C VAL A 91 9.40 23.44 -6.10
N VAL A 92 10.23 22.64 -5.45
CA VAL A 92 9.94 22.02 -4.15
C VAL A 92 9.67 23.03 -3.04
N PRO A 93 10.46 24.14 -2.89
CA PRO A 93 10.17 25.14 -1.87
C PRO A 93 8.74 25.73 -1.99
N GLU A 94 8.35 26.05 -3.21
CA GLU A 94 7.01 26.61 -3.49
C GLU A 94 5.90 25.55 -3.39
N ALA A 95 6.15 24.36 -3.96
CA ALA A 95 5.16 23.28 -4.05
C ALA A 95 4.86 22.64 -2.70
N LEU A 96 5.86 22.53 -1.82
CA LEU A 96 5.75 21.89 -0.50
C LEU A 96 5.82 22.89 0.67
N ALA A 97 5.88 24.20 0.41
CA ALA A 97 6.02 25.27 1.41
C ALA A 97 7.22 24.98 2.36
N LEU A 98 8.41 24.73 1.81
CA LEU A 98 9.64 24.46 2.55
C LEU A 98 10.60 25.64 2.50
N ASN A 99 11.28 25.90 3.61
CA ASN A 99 12.39 26.81 3.64
C ASN A 99 13.70 26.15 3.13
N ALA A 100 14.75 26.92 2.95
CA ALA A 100 16.03 26.43 2.43
C ALA A 100 16.66 25.34 3.32
N ALA A 101 16.54 25.46 4.65
CA ALA A 101 17.06 24.49 5.61
C ALA A 101 16.38 23.12 5.46
N ALA A 102 15.04 23.09 5.48
CA ALA A 102 14.25 21.86 5.32
C ALA A 102 14.46 21.24 3.92
N THR A 103 14.56 22.07 2.86
CA THR A 103 14.82 21.62 1.49
C THR A 103 16.19 20.93 1.38
N ALA A 104 17.24 21.49 1.99
CA ALA A 104 18.58 20.91 1.99
C ALA A 104 18.62 19.56 2.75
N VAL A 105 17.97 19.49 3.92
CA VAL A 105 17.84 18.24 4.70
C VAL A 105 17.12 17.18 3.88
N LEU A 106 15.98 17.51 3.29
CA LEU A 106 15.18 16.61 2.46
C LEU A 106 16.01 16.07 1.27
N SER A 107 16.75 16.94 0.57
CA SER A 107 17.63 16.56 -0.54
C SER A 107 18.68 15.52 -0.11
N VAL A 108 19.33 15.72 1.04
CA VAL A 108 20.32 14.76 1.54
C VAL A 108 19.70 13.42 1.90
N LEU A 109 18.53 13.42 2.53
CA LEU A 109 17.79 12.18 2.83
C LEU A 109 17.42 11.41 1.55
N MET A 110 16.95 12.12 0.52
CA MET A 110 16.62 11.52 -0.79
C MET A 110 17.81 10.89 -1.49
N LEU A 111 18.98 11.56 -1.43
CA LEU A 111 20.17 11.14 -2.17
C LEU A 111 21.01 10.09 -1.43
N ARG A 112 20.94 10.04 -0.11
CA ARG A 112 21.84 9.23 0.72
C ARG A 112 21.14 8.22 1.64
N GLY A 113 19.80 8.20 1.63
CA GLY A 113 19.02 7.35 2.52
C GLY A 113 19.10 7.78 4.00
N PRO A 114 18.90 6.85 4.95
CA PRO A 114 18.80 7.17 6.37
C PRO A 114 20.04 7.85 6.97
N GLN A 115 19.88 9.00 7.65
CA GLN A 115 20.95 9.83 8.21
C GLN A 115 20.70 10.16 9.68
N THR A 116 21.77 10.25 10.49
CA THR A 116 21.73 10.88 11.82
C THR A 116 21.71 12.40 11.70
N VAL A 117 21.32 13.10 12.76
CA VAL A 117 21.36 14.58 12.82
C VAL A 117 22.78 15.12 12.57
N GLY A 118 23.79 14.45 13.15
CA GLY A 118 25.20 14.82 12.95
C GLY A 118 25.67 14.62 11.51
N GLU A 119 25.24 13.52 10.85
CA GLU A 119 25.53 13.28 9.42
C GLU A 119 24.87 14.32 8.54
N LEU A 120 23.60 14.69 8.82
CA LEU A 120 22.88 15.72 8.08
C LEU A 120 23.59 17.07 8.18
N LYS A 121 24.02 17.50 9.38
CA LYS A 121 24.76 18.75 9.56
C LYS A 121 25.98 18.84 8.63
N GLY A 122 26.79 17.77 8.59
CA GLY A 122 28.00 17.77 7.74
C GLY A 122 27.68 17.63 6.24
N ARG A 123 26.63 16.91 5.87
CA ARG A 123 26.31 16.60 4.47
C ARG A 123 25.50 17.68 3.76
N THR A 124 24.84 18.55 4.52
CA THR A 124 24.12 19.72 3.99
C THR A 124 25.00 20.95 3.78
N GLU A 125 26.22 21.00 4.31
CA GLU A 125 27.05 22.21 4.39
C GLU A 125 27.21 22.97 3.05
N ARG A 126 27.23 22.25 1.93
CA ARG A 126 27.32 22.84 0.58
C ARG A 126 25.98 23.36 0.05
N GLN A 127 24.86 22.94 0.64
CA GLN A 127 23.50 23.35 0.26
C GLN A 127 22.95 24.39 1.26
N HIS A 128 23.11 24.10 2.55
CA HIS A 128 22.70 24.96 3.66
C HIS A 128 23.61 24.70 4.86
N ARG A 129 24.24 25.73 5.39
CA ARG A 129 25.10 25.61 6.58
C ARG A 129 24.27 25.77 7.83
N PHE A 130 24.30 24.76 8.72
CA PHE A 130 23.70 24.80 10.04
C PHE A 130 24.77 25.15 11.11
N ASP A 131 24.42 26.05 12.00
CA ASP A 131 25.33 26.42 13.08
C ASP A 131 25.40 25.34 14.17
N SER A 132 24.25 24.71 14.47
CA SER A 132 24.14 23.69 15.50
C SER A 132 23.43 22.42 14.99
N THR A 133 23.44 21.34 15.78
CA THR A 133 22.60 20.16 15.57
C THR A 133 21.12 20.43 15.87
N ASP A 134 20.85 21.41 16.73
CA ASP A 134 19.48 21.81 17.10
C ASP A 134 18.77 22.48 15.90
N ASP A 135 19.52 23.24 15.09
CA ASP A 135 18.97 23.83 13.86
C ASP A 135 18.60 22.74 12.83
N VAL A 136 19.41 21.68 12.74
CA VAL A 136 19.07 20.51 11.89
C VAL A 136 17.82 19.81 12.44
N THR A 137 17.72 19.67 13.76
CA THR A 137 16.54 19.06 14.40
C THR A 137 15.29 19.91 14.15
N ALA A 138 15.39 21.23 14.22
CA ALA A 138 14.28 22.12 13.88
C ALA A 138 13.83 21.98 12.41
N ALA A 139 14.78 21.83 11.47
CA ALA A 139 14.46 21.56 10.07
C ALA A 139 13.79 20.18 9.86
N LEU A 140 14.23 19.16 10.62
CA LEU A 140 13.60 17.83 10.60
C LEU A 140 12.20 17.87 11.20
N SER A 141 11.98 18.59 12.31
CA SER A 141 10.63 18.79 12.88
C SER A 141 9.70 19.48 11.90
N MET A 142 10.19 20.50 11.17
CA MET A 142 9.39 21.14 10.09
C MET A 142 8.97 20.14 9.00
N LEU A 143 9.80 19.13 8.71
CA LEU A 143 9.46 18.09 7.75
C LEU A 143 8.52 17.02 8.33
N ALA A 144 8.63 16.74 9.64
CA ALA A 144 7.89 15.67 10.31
C ALA A 144 6.52 16.12 10.83
N ASP A 145 6.42 17.37 11.37
CA ASP A 145 5.23 17.90 12.05
C ASP A 145 4.25 18.54 11.06
N ARG A 146 3.90 17.81 10.00
CA ARG A 146 2.98 18.26 8.94
C ARG A 146 1.80 17.29 8.84
N ASP A 147 0.68 17.73 8.29
CA ASP A 147 -0.47 16.86 7.98
C ASP A 147 -0.06 15.69 7.07
N GLN A 148 0.89 15.94 6.15
CA GLN A 148 1.58 14.91 5.37
C GLN A 148 3.08 14.99 5.68
N PRO A 149 3.59 14.17 6.59
CA PRO A 149 5.00 14.18 6.96
C PRO A 149 5.91 13.87 5.78
N LEU A 150 7.01 14.62 5.66
CA LEU A 150 8.03 14.43 4.61
C LEU A 150 9.30 13.76 5.13
N ALA A 151 9.44 13.60 6.44
CA ALA A 151 10.53 12.88 7.09
C ALA A 151 10.05 12.16 8.35
N LEU A 152 10.74 11.07 8.71
CA LEU A 152 10.46 10.25 9.87
C LEU A 152 11.75 9.90 10.59
N GLN A 153 11.72 9.94 11.93
CA GLN A 153 12.80 9.43 12.76
C GLN A 153 12.63 7.93 13.01
N LEU A 154 13.66 7.16 12.67
CA LEU A 154 13.69 5.72 12.90
C LEU A 154 14.11 5.38 14.33
N ASP A 155 13.68 4.24 14.86
CA ASP A 155 14.19 3.71 16.11
C ASP A 155 15.68 3.36 16.02
N ARG A 156 16.39 3.56 17.13
CA ARG A 156 17.79 3.17 17.22
C ARG A 156 17.92 1.65 17.17
N GLN A 157 18.76 1.18 16.28
CA GLN A 157 19.14 -0.23 16.23
C GLN A 157 20.11 -0.59 17.37
N PRO A 158 20.12 -1.84 17.85
CA PRO A 158 21.17 -2.31 18.74
C PRO A 158 22.55 -2.01 18.19
N GLY A 159 23.40 -1.32 18.97
CA GLY A 159 24.74 -0.88 18.59
C GLY A 159 24.82 0.50 17.88
N GLN A 160 23.69 1.15 17.56
CA GLN A 160 23.69 2.53 17.06
C GLN A 160 23.65 3.54 18.21
N LYS A 161 24.54 4.57 18.10
CA LYS A 161 24.61 5.65 19.09
C LYS A 161 23.42 6.62 18.95
N ASP A 162 23.05 6.97 17.72
CA ASP A 162 22.05 7.98 17.40
C ASP A 162 20.96 7.42 16.50
N ALA A 163 19.72 7.93 16.63
CA ALA A 163 18.61 7.64 15.74
C ALA A 163 18.87 8.24 14.35
N ARG A 164 18.33 7.58 13.31
CA ARG A 164 18.42 8.05 11.93
C ARG A 164 17.08 8.59 11.46
N TRP A 165 17.13 9.48 10.49
CA TRP A 165 15.98 10.04 9.82
C TRP A 165 15.93 9.61 8.37
N VAL A 166 14.69 9.40 7.84
CA VAL A 166 14.43 9.07 6.43
C VAL A 166 13.44 10.06 5.84
N HIS A 167 13.43 10.21 4.52
CA HIS A 167 12.35 10.92 3.84
C HIS A 167 11.12 10.03 3.65
N LEU A 168 9.94 10.65 3.57
CA LEU A 168 8.65 10.01 3.29
C LEU A 168 8.01 10.46 1.97
N ILE A 169 8.78 11.06 1.06
CA ILE A 169 8.27 11.43 -0.28
C ILE A 169 8.16 10.24 -1.25
N ALA A 170 8.66 9.07 -0.82
CA ALA A 170 8.46 7.77 -1.42
C ALA A 170 8.11 6.76 -0.32
N PRO A 171 7.50 5.62 -0.65
CA PRO A 171 7.32 4.54 0.30
C PRO A 171 8.66 4.16 0.95
N TYR A 172 8.71 4.14 2.27
CA TYR A 172 9.90 3.70 3.02
C TYR A 172 9.65 2.32 3.62
N ASP A 173 10.25 1.30 3.03
CA ASP A 173 10.23 -0.07 3.55
C ASP A 173 11.23 -0.19 4.71
N ALA A 174 10.84 0.33 5.89
CA ALA A 174 11.62 0.09 7.10
C ALA A 174 11.43 -1.37 7.55
N PRO A 175 12.50 -2.09 7.95
CA PRO A 175 12.31 -3.28 8.76
C PRO A 175 11.44 -2.93 9.98
N ALA A 176 10.44 -3.74 10.30
CA ALA A 176 9.46 -3.47 11.36
C ALA A 176 10.08 -3.14 12.75
N SER A 177 11.37 -3.48 12.94
CA SER A 177 12.17 -3.15 14.12
C SER A 177 12.68 -1.69 14.19
N GLN A 178 12.48 -0.86 13.15
CA GLN A 178 13.09 0.48 13.05
C GLN A 178 12.12 1.65 13.28
N LEU A 179 10.83 1.39 13.46
CA LEU A 179 9.82 2.42 13.69
C LEU A 179 9.60 2.64 15.20
N ARG A 180 9.68 3.89 15.67
CA ARG A 180 9.30 4.22 17.05
C ARG A 180 7.83 3.95 17.27
N ARG A 181 7.50 3.19 18.33
CA ARG A 181 6.13 2.87 18.74
C ARG A 181 5.31 4.08 19.24
N SER A 182 5.88 5.28 19.41
CA SER A 182 5.22 6.41 20.05
C SER A 182 4.27 7.21 19.14
N ASP A 183 4.44 7.17 17.79
CA ASP A 183 3.64 7.97 16.87
C ASP A 183 2.86 7.10 15.84
N ALA A 184 2.90 5.79 15.98
CA ALA A 184 2.18 4.83 15.16
C ALA A 184 0.66 4.79 15.44
N ARG A 185 0.10 5.85 16.06
CA ARG A 185 -1.37 5.99 16.26
C ARG A 185 -2.06 6.82 15.20
N ALA A 186 -1.34 7.32 14.18
CA ALA A 186 -1.89 8.16 13.12
C ALA A 186 -1.87 7.53 11.72
N ALA A 187 -1.40 6.30 11.56
CA ALA A 187 -1.72 5.41 10.45
C ALA A 187 -1.41 4.00 10.98
N GLY A 188 -2.43 3.23 11.30
CA GLY A 188 -2.26 1.87 11.80
C GLY A 188 -1.31 1.12 10.88
N ALA A 189 -0.11 0.80 11.38
CA ALA A 189 0.78 -0.10 10.67
C ALA A 189 0.03 -1.42 10.54
N TYR A 190 -0.45 -1.72 9.34
CA TYR A 190 -1.05 -3.00 9.02
C TYR A 190 0.04 -4.06 9.23
N ASP A 191 -0.15 -4.89 10.25
CA ASP A 191 0.70 -6.05 10.47
C ASP A 191 0.35 -7.06 9.36
N ASP A 192 1.14 -7.05 8.28
CA ASP A 192 0.85 -7.80 7.06
C ASP A 192 1.07 -9.30 7.27
N PRO A 193 0.01 -10.10 7.49
CA PRO A 193 0.12 -11.54 7.64
C PRO A 193 0.47 -12.25 6.32
N TYR A 194 0.39 -11.50 5.20
CA TYR A 194 0.58 -11.99 3.84
C TYR A 194 1.90 -11.51 3.22
N GLY A 195 3.01 -11.52 3.98
CA GLY A 195 4.32 -11.10 3.49
C GLY A 195 4.73 -11.73 2.15
N GLU A 196 5.84 -11.27 1.56
CA GLU A 196 6.28 -11.65 0.21
C GLU A 196 6.31 -13.17 -0.01
N ALA A 197 6.77 -13.93 0.99
CA ALA A 197 6.86 -15.37 0.90
C ALA A 197 5.50 -16.09 0.91
N THR A 198 4.46 -15.52 1.55
CA THR A 198 3.09 -16.04 1.49
C THR A 198 2.45 -15.74 0.13
N ALA A 199 2.67 -14.53 -0.39
CA ALA A 199 2.12 -14.11 -1.67
C ALA A 199 2.64 -14.96 -2.85
N GLU A 200 3.86 -15.51 -2.75
CA GLU A 200 4.44 -16.44 -3.74
C GLU A 200 3.54 -17.68 -3.95
N PHE A 201 2.92 -18.17 -2.90
CA PHE A 201 2.12 -19.39 -2.93
C PHE A 201 0.62 -19.16 -3.02
N TYR A 202 0.16 -17.94 -2.72
CA TYR A 202 -1.24 -17.65 -2.48
C TYR A 202 -2.13 -18.01 -3.67
N ASP A 203 -1.82 -17.52 -4.86
CA ASP A 203 -2.62 -17.78 -6.06
C ASP A 203 -2.61 -19.25 -6.47
N LEU A 204 -1.55 -19.99 -6.17
CA LEU A 204 -1.44 -21.42 -6.48
C LEU A 204 -2.30 -22.28 -5.54
N LEU A 205 -2.36 -21.93 -4.25
CA LEU A 205 -2.86 -22.81 -3.21
C LEU A 205 -4.17 -22.37 -2.57
N ALA A 206 -4.49 -21.05 -2.60
CA ALA A 206 -5.66 -20.49 -1.91
C ALA A 206 -6.85 -20.15 -2.85
N THR A 207 -6.67 -20.28 -4.16
CA THR A 207 -7.68 -19.77 -5.13
C THR A 207 -8.85 -20.70 -5.43
N ASN A 208 -8.78 -21.95 -5.02
CA ASN A 208 -9.86 -22.92 -5.31
C ASN A 208 -11.22 -22.57 -4.65
N MET A 209 -11.22 -21.78 -3.58
CA MET A 209 -12.47 -21.28 -2.99
C MET A 209 -13.26 -20.43 -3.98
N TRP A 210 -12.58 -19.74 -4.90
CA TRP A 210 -13.21 -18.90 -5.90
C TRP A 210 -13.95 -19.69 -6.99
N ASP A 211 -13.65 -20.99 -7.19
CA ASP A 211 -14.36 -21.84 -8.17
C ASP A 211 -15.85 -21.98 -7.84
N SER A 212 -16.19 -22.01 -6.56
CA SER A 212 -17.58 -22.07 -6.10
C SER A 212 -18.13 -20.71 -5.67
N PHE A 213 -17.39 -19.99 -4.82
CA PHE A 213 -17.82 -18.70 -4.29
C PHE A 213 -17.95 -17.63 -5.38
N GLY A 214 -16.99 -17.59 -6.34
CA GLY A 214 -17.04 -16.66 -7.46
C GLY A 214 -18.28 -16.82 -8.32
N LEU A 215 -18.72 -18.04 -8.56
CA LEU A 215 -19.98 -18.31 -9.30
C LEU A 215 -21.22 -17.88 -8.51
N GLN A 216 -21.21 -18.04 -7.18
CA GLN A 216 -22.31 -17.56 -6.34
C GLN A 216 -22.43 -16.03 -6.37
N LEU A 217 -21.31 -15.30 -6.47
CA LEU A 217 -21.32 -13.83 -6.55
C LEU A 217 -22.14 -13.32 -7.75
N LEU A 218 -22.21 -14.05 -8.86
CA LEU A 218 -23.00 -13.65 -10.03
C LEU A 218 -24.49 -13.52 -9.67
N ASP A 219 -25.01 -14.44 -8.89
CA ASP A 219 -26.40 -14.41 -8.44
C ASP A 219 -26.62 -13.46 -7.26
N LEU A 220 -25.66 -13.43 -6.31
CA LEU A 220 -25.77 -12.62 -5.09
C LEU A 220 -25.65 -11.12 -5.34
N LEU A 221 -24.98 -10.72 -6.43
CA LEU A 221 -24.81 -9.34 -6.86
C LEU A 221 -25.77 -8.93 -7.99
N ALA A 222 -26.72 -9.76 -8.36
CA ALA A 222 -27.65 -9.50 -9.47
C ALA A 222 -28.51 -8.23 -9.28
N ASP A 223 -28.74 -7.84 -8.02
CA ASP A 223 -29.50 -6.62 -7.67
C ASP A 223 -28.59 -5.34 -7.61
N ALA A 224 -27.29 -5.48 -7.85
CA ALA A 224 -26.38 -4.32 -7.82
C ALA A 224 -26.53 -3.48 -9.09
N ASP A 225 -26.83 -2.19 -8.91
CA ASP A 225 -26.99 -1.25 -10.02
C ASP A 225 -25.79 -0.29 -10.05
N PRO A 226 -24.92 -0.37 -11.09
CA PRO A 226 -23.71 0.46 -11.17
C PRO A 226 -24.00 1.96 -11.31
N GLU A 227 -25.23 2.39 -11.59
CA GLU A 227 -25.60 3.82 -11.56
C GLU A 227 -25.54 4.40 -10.13
N HIS A 228 -25.63 3.56 -9.09
CA HIS A 228 -25.51 3.94 -7.68
C HIS A 228 -24.07 3.91 -7.14
N GLY A 229 -23.07 3.80 -7.99
CA GLY A 229 -21.67 3.88 -7.59
C GLY A 229 -20.87 2.59 -7.82
N PRO A 230 -19.61 2.54 -7.34
CA PRO A 230 -18.73 1.41 -7.54
C PRO A 230 -19.10 0.22 -6.66
N ILE A 231 -18.52 -0.94 -6.99
CA ILE A 231 -18.44 -2.09 -6.09
C ILE A 231 -17.27 -1.84 -5.14
N LEU A 232 -17.48 -1.99 -3.85
CA LEU A 232 -16.43 -1.92 -2.84
C LEU A 232 -15.93 -3.34 -2.51
N ASP A 233 -14.68 -3.66 -2.87
CA ASP A 233 -14.05 -4.94 -2.58
C ASP A 233 -13.05 -4.80 -1.43
N VAL A 234 -13.40 -5.32 -0.26
CA VAL A 234 -12.65 -5.18 1.00
C VAL A 234 -11.77 -6.40 1.22
N GLY A 235 -10.46 -6.19 1.21
CA GLY A 235 -9.48 -7.27 1.26
C GLY A 235 -9.40 -8.00 -0.09
N THR A 236 -9.20 -7.25 -1.17
CA THR A 236 -9.12 -7.77 -2.54
C THR A 236 -8.05 -8.85 -2.73
N GLY A 237 -7.02 -8.86 -1.89
CA GLY A 237 -5.90 -9.79 -1.98
C GLY A 237 -5.14 -9.66 -3.30
N SER A 238 -4.86 -10.78 -3.93
CA SER A 238 -4.21 -10.84 -5.26
C SER A 238 -5.15 -10.52 -6.44
N GLY A 239 -6.44 -10.19 -6.15
CA GLY A 239 -7.42 -9.78 -7.15
C GLY A 239 -8.06 -10.92 -7.95
N VAL A 240 -8.00 -12.16 -7.46
CA VAL A 240 -8.67 -13.32 -8.12
C VAL A 240 -10.17 -13.09 -8.25
N GLY A 241 -10.79 -12.45 -7.26
CA GLY A 241 -12.22 -12.13 -7.25
C GLY A 241 -12.68 -11.14 -8.31
N LEU A 242 -11.81 -10.26 -8.80
CA LEU A 242 -12.19 -9.16 -9.68
C LEU A 242 -12.88 -9.61 -10.97
N ILE A 243 -12.50 -10.74 -11.53
CA ILE A 243 -13.12 -11.29 -12.75
C ILE A 243 -14.60 -11.65 -12.51
N TYR A 244 -14.96 -12.14 -11.30
CA TYR A 244 -16.34 -12.45 -10.95
C TYR A 244 -17.13 -11.17 -10.65
N LEU A 245 -16.53 -10.17 -10.00
CA LEU A 245 -17.16 -8.87 -9.77
C LEU A 245 -17.50 -8.18 -11.09
N GLN A 246 -16.56 -8.20 -12.04
CA GLN A 246 -16.79 -7.65 -13.38
C GLN A 246 -17.89 -8.37 -14.13
N ALA A 247 -17.95 -9.69 -14.00
CA ALA A 247 -19.00 -10.49 -14.65
C ALA A 247 -20.38 -10.29 -14.00
N ALA A 248 -20.41 -10.11 -12.67
CA ALA A 248 -21.66 -9.91 -11.92
C ALA A 248 -22.27 -8.53 -12.18
N VAL A 249 -21.46 -7.47 -12.24
CA VAL A 249 -21.92 -6.08 -12.40
C VAL A 249 -21.24 -5.47 -13.62
N THR A 250 -21.82 -5.72 -14.78
CA THR A 250 -21.27 -5.25 -16.06
C THR A 250 -21.21 -3.72 -16.12
N GLY A 251 -20.03 -3.19 -16.38
CA GLY A 251 -19.77 -1.75 -16.46
C GLY A 251 -19.56 -1.05 -15.13
N GLY A 252 -19.64 -1.76 -14.01
CA GLY A 252 -19.38 -1.22 -12.69
C GLY A 252 -17.88 -1.00 -12.44
N GLU A 253 -17.50 0.13 -11.85
CA GLU A 253 -16.16 0.36 -11.31
C GLU A 253 -15.98 -0.48 -10.03
N VAL A 254 -14.76 -0.95 -9.77
CA VAL A 254 -14.40 -1.63 -8.52
C VAL A 254 -13.39 -0.80 -7.76
N ILE A 255 -13.69 -0.48 -6.50
CA ILE A 255 -12.71 0.07 -5.55
C ILE A 255 -12.15 -1.10 -4.73
N ALA A 256 -10.94 -1.51 -5.07
CA ALA A 256 -10.23 -2.64 -4.48
C ALA A 256 -9.36 -2.17 -3.32
N ILE A 257 -9.76 -2.46 -2.07
CA ILE A 257 -9.02 -2.08 -0.86
C ILE A 257 -8.15 -3.24 -0.44
N GLU A 258 -6.81 -3.06 -0.46
CA GLU A 258 -5.85 -4.09 -0.07
C GLU A 258 -4.66 -3.48 0.66
N PRO A 259 -4.51 -3.71 1.98
CA PRO A 259 -3.40 -3.17 2.77
C PRO A 259 -2.06 -3.88 2.54
N SER A 260 -2.06 -5.17 2.15
CA SER A 260 -0.83 -5.93 1.92
C SER A 260 -0.12 -5.51 0.65
N LYS A 261 1.13 -5.04 0.77
CA LYS A 261 1.97 -4.71 -0.39
C LYS A 261 2.26 -5.94 -1.25
N ALA A 262 2.49 -7.08 -0.63
CA ALA A 262 2.79 -8.32 -1.32
C ALA A 262 1.58 -8.80 -2.16
N MET A 263 0.38 -8.77 -1.60
CA MET A 263 -0.85 -9.07 -2.32
C MET A 263 -1.12 -8.07 -3.45
N ARG A 264 -0.92 -6.77 -3.22
CA ARG A 264 -1.05 -5.77 -4.31
C ARG A 264 -0.05 -5.99 -5.43
N THR A 265 1.14 -6.56 -5.18
CA THR A 265 2.07 -6.90 -6.25
C THR A 265 1.45 -7.95 -7.20
N ALA A 266 0.85 -9.01 -6.68
CA ALA A 266 0.14 -10.00 -7.49
C ALA A 266 -1.09 -9.39 -8.18
N LEU A 267 -1.87 -8.56 -7.48
CA LEU A 267 -3.00 -7.81 -8.02
C LEU A 267 -2.58 -6.95 -9.23
N HIS A 268 -1.50 -6.17 -9.12
CA HIS A 268 -1.03 -5.33 -10.23
C HIS A 268 -0.52 -6.15 -11.42
N VAL A 269 0.10 -7.32 -11.19
CA VAL A 269 0.44 -8.25 -12.28
C VAL A 269 -0.83 -8.70 -13.00
N ARG A 270 -1.87 -9.10 -12.29
CA ARG A 270 -3.17 -9.48 -12.86
C ARG A 270 -3.80 -8.35 -13.67
N LEU A 271 -3.86 -7.14 -13.11
CA LEU A 271 -4.38 -5.95 -13.82
C LEU A 271 -3.54 -5.57 -15.05
N SER A 272 -2.23 -5.85 -15.05
CA SER A 272 -1.38 -5.57 -16.21
C SER A 272 -1.67 -6.51 -17.39
N MET A 273 -2.15 -7.72 -17.12
CA MET A 273 -2.44 -8.74 -18.13
C MET A 273 -3.87 -8.63 -18.68
N ASP A 274 -4.78 -7.99 -17.96
CA ASP A 274 -6.18 -7.81 -18.37
C ASP A 274 -6.54 -6.32 -18.47
N HIS A 275 -6.77 -5.84 -19.69
CA HIS A 275 -7.09 -4.44 -19.94
C HIS A 275 -8.44 -4.04 -19.33
N SER A 276 -9.44 -4.91 -19.37
CA SER A 276 -10.79 -4.60 -18.88
C SER A 276 -10.80 -4.48 -17.36
N LEU A 277 -10.15 -5.41 -16.66
CA LEU A 277 -9.95 -5.32 -15.21
C LEU A 277 -9.18 -4.06 -14.82
N ARG A 278 -8.12 -3.72 -15.56
CA ARG A 278 -7.30 -2.54 -15.27
C ARG A 278 -8.04 -1.22 -15.40
N VAL A 279 -8.94 -1.10 -16.37
CA VAL A 279 -9.67 0.15 -16.60
C VAL A 279 -10.77 0.35 -15.55
N MET A 280 -11.37 -0.71 -15.05
CA MET A 280 -12.47 -0.61 -14.12
C MET A 280 -12.07 -0.73 -12.63
N THR A 281 -10.81 -1.01 -12.32
CA THR A 281 -10.37 -1.24 -10.95
C THR A 281 -9.49 -0.10 -10.43
N THR A 282 -9.94 0.54 -9.36
CA THR A 282 -9.16 1.50 -8.57
C THR A 282 -8.60 0.81 -7.34
N VAL A 283 -7.27 0.65 -7.26
CA VAL A 283 -6.60 -0.01 -6.12
C VAL A 283 -6.30 1.00 -5.03
N VAL A 284 -6.81 0.76 -3.83
CA VAL A 284 -6.58 1.58 -2.63
C VAL A 284 -5.58 0.87 -1.70
N PRO A 285 -4.32 1.36 -1.60
CA PRO A 285 -3.26 0.70 -0.83
C PRO A 285 -3.32 1.08 0.65
N ARG A 286 -4.43 0.79 1.32
CA ARG A 286 -4.67 1.15 2.73
C ARG A 286 -5.48 0.07 3.43
N SER A 287 -5.45 0.09 4.79
CA SER A 287 -6.42 -0.66 5.59
C SER A 287 -7.83 -0.10 5.38
N PHE A 288 -8.85 -0.89 5.70
CA PHE A 288 -10.23 -0.45 5.54
C PHE A 288 -10.55 0.80 6.39
N VAL A 289 -9.92 0.93 7.58
CA VAL A 289 -10.14 2.09 8.47
C VAL A 289 -9.59 3.39 7.89
N ASP A 290 -8.52 3.32 7.08
CA ASP A 290 -7.84 4.49 6.50
C ASP A 290 -8.19 4.72 5.02
N ALA A 291 -8.94 3.80 4.42
CA ALA A 291 -9.32 3.91 3.01
C ALA A 291 -10.28 5.08 2.78
N PRO A 292 -10.07 5.90 1.73
CA PRO A 292 -11.09 6.83 1.26
C PRO A 292 -12.25 6.01 0.67
N LEU A 293 -13.41 6.04 1.32
CA LEU A 293 -14.59 5.35 0.84
C LEU A 293 -15.40 6.23 -0.11
N PRO A 294 -16.09 5.65 -1.11
CA PRO A 294 -16.99 6.40 -1.98
C PRO A 294 -18.19 6.93 -1.17
N VAL A 295 -18.87 7.94 -1.71
CA VAL A 295 -20.08 8.51 -1.09
C VAL A 295 -21.22 7.49 -1.12
N GLU A 296 -21.28 6.67 -2.17
CA GLU A 296 -22.28 5.63 -2.38
C GLU A 296 -21.60 4.43 -3.06
N ALA A 297 -22.09 3.20 -2.81
CA ALA A 297 -21.63 1.99 -3.47
C ALA A 297 -22.82 1.10 -3.83
N CYS A 298 -22.83 0.56 -5.06
CA CYS A 298 -23.89 -0.34 -5.52
C CYS A 298 -23.82 -1.73 -4.92
N ALA A 299 -22.64 -2.16 -4.50
CA ALA A 299 -22.41 -3.44 -3.83
C ALA A 299 -21.16 -3.38 -2.95
N LEU A 300 -21.05 -4.29 -1.99
CA LEU A 300 -19.86 -4.51 -1.20
C LEU A 300 -19.53 -6.01 -1.16
N VAL A 301 -18.26 -6.35 -1.29
CA VAL A 301 -17.78 -7.73 -1.12
C VAL A 301 -16.62 -7.72 -0.13
N ALA A 302 -16.65 -8.66 0.82
CA ALA A 302 -15.55 -8.94 1.76
C ALA A 302 -15.41 -10.47 1.88
N SER A 303 -14.69 -11.08 0.94
CA SER A 303 -14.64 -12.53 0.79
C SER A 303 -13.97 -13.22 1.99
N ALA A 304 -12.69 -13.04 2.19
CA ALA A 304 -11.94 -13.64 3.30
C ALA A 304 -11.28 -12.53 4.14
N ALA A 305 -12.02 -11.49 4.48
CA ALA A 305 -11.50 -10.29 5.12
C ALA A 305 -12.07 -10.04 6.53
N LEU A 306 -13.32 -10.46 6.80
CA LEU A 306 -14.02 -10.09 8.02
C LEU A 306 -13.26 -10.47 9.30
N GLY A 307 -12.65 -11.66 9.33
CA GLY A 307 -11.89 -12.15 10.49
C GLY A 307 -10.59 -11.38 10.79
N HIS A 308 -10.11 -10.57 9.84
CA HIS A 308 -8.96 -9.67 10.04
C HIS A 308 -9.36 -8.30 10.53
N LEU A 309 -10.65 -7.91 10.41
CA LEU A 309 -11.12 -6.60 10.81
C LEU A 309 -11.27 -6.51 12.33
N ASN A 310 -10.68 -5.48 12.93
CA ASN A 310 -10.90 -5.13 14.33
C ASN A 310 -12.29 -4.50 14.55
N ASP A 311 -12.68 -4.29 15.82
CA ASP A 311 -14.02 -3.77 16.16
C ASP A 311 -14.33 -2.39 15.56
N GLN A 312 -13.32 -1.52 15.40
CA GLN A 312 -13.47 -0.21 14.79
C GLN A 312 -13.73 -0.34 13.28
N GLU A 313 -12.98 -1.20 12.60
CA GLU A 313 -13.15 -1.48 11.17
C GLU A 313 -14.50 -2.13 10.88
N ARG A 314 -14.92 -3.09 11.72
CA ARG A 314 -16.23 -3.74 11.62
C ARG A 314 -17.37 -2.73 11.82
N SER A 315 -17.27 -1.88 12.84
CA SER A 315 -18.27 -0.81 13.07
C SER A 315 -18.34 0.17 11.88
N ARG A 316 -17.20 0.48 11.27
CA ARG A 316 -17.15 1.31 10.06
C ARG A 316 -17.80 0.60 8.86
N LEU A 317 -17.54 -0.70 8.70
CA LEU A 317 -18.13 -1.52 7.65
C LEU A 317 -19.66 -1.54 7.75
N TRP A 318 -20.20 -1.83 8.94
CA TRP A 318 -21.65 -1.87 9.15
C TRP A 318 -22.31 -0.51 8.95
N ARG A 319 -21.65 0.56 9.40
CA ARG A 319 -22.13 1.92 9.17
C ARG A 319 -22.13 2.28 7.69
N PHE A 320 -21.08 1.93 6.95
CA PHE A 320 -21.02 2.16 5.51
C PHE A 320 -22.18 1.47 4.78
N ILE A 321 -22.47 0.21 5.10
CA ILE A 321 -23.59 -0.52 4.51
C ILE A 321 -24.92 0.17 4.85
N ALA A 322 -25.10 0.63 6.09
CA ALA A 322 -26.33 1.26 6.55
C ALA A 322 -26.56 2.66 5.96
N GLU A 323 -25.52 3.43 5.73
CA GLU A 323 -25.62 4.87 5.40
C GLU A 323 -25.28 5.18 3.93
N GLN A 324 -24.39 4.38 3.31
CA GLN A 324 -23.77 4.69 2.02
C GLN A 324 -24.17 3.69 0.91
N MET A 325 -24.91 2.64 1.24
CA MET A 325 -25.45 1.74 0.22
C MET A 325 -26.94 1.97 0.01
N PRO A 326 -27.42 1.89 -1.24
CA PRO A 326 -28.86 1.97 -1.54
C PRO A 326 -29.66 0.89 -0.80
N VAL A 327 -30.94 1.18 -0.56
CA VAL A 327 -31.88 0.18 -0.01
C VAL A 327 -31.93 -1.03 -0.95
N GLY A 328 -31.72 -2.22 -0.41
CA GLY A 328 -31.69 -3.46 -1.17
C GLY A 328 -30.34 -3.84 -1.78
N ALA A 329 -29.38 -2.90 -1.87
CA ALA A 329 -28.06 -3.19 -2.41
C ALA A 329 -27.32 -4.28 -1.61
N PRO A 330 -26.68 -5.27 -2.28
CA PRO A 330 -26.09 -6.41 -1.61
C PRO A 330 -24.70 -6.11 -1.03
N ALA A 331 -24.50 -6.46 0.24
CA ALA A 331 -23.17 -6.60 0.84
C ALA A 331 -22.89 -8.07 1.12
N VAL A 332 -22.00 -8.68 0.37
CA VAL A 332 -21.65 -10.11 0.45
C VAL A 332 -20.41 -10.28 1.32
N ILE A 333 -20.58 -10.96 2.46
CA ILE A 333 -19.51 -11.19 3.44
C ILE A 333 -19.22 -12.68 3.52
N GLY A 334 -18.01 -13.10 3.18
CA GLY A 334 -17.56 -14.49 3.34
C GLY A 334 -17.45 -14.88 4.82
N VAL A 335 -18.02 -16.02 5.18
CA VAL A 335 -17.94 -16.59 6.54
C VAL A 335 -17.12 -17.86 6.46
N LEU A 336 -15.90 -17.81 6.98
CA LEU A 336 -14.97 -18.94 6.94
C LEU A 336 -15.05 -19.76 8.23
N PRO A 337 -15.05 -21.10 8.16
CA PRO A 337 -14.97 -21.96 9.34
C PRO A 337 -13.59 -21.86 10.02
N PRO A 338 -13.50 -22.15 11.32
CA PRO A 338 -14.58 -22.55 12.23
C PRO A 338 -15.35 -21.33 12.77
N GLU A 339 -16.63 -21.53 13.15
CA GLU A 339 -17.47 -20.48 13.77
C GLU A 339 -17.05 -20.10 15.19
N ARG A 340 -16.24 -20.92 15.84
CA ARG A 340 -15.65 -20.72 17.17
C ARG A 340 -14.20 -21.17 17.16
N ALA A 341 -13.39 -20.58 18.01
CA ALA A 341 -11.99 -20.97 18.15
C ALA A 341 -11.87 -22.39 18.67
N VAL A 342 -11.25 -23.27 17.89
CA VAL A 342 -11.00 -24.69 18.20
C VAL A 342 -9.63 -25.08 17.68
N SER A 343 -8.98 -26.06 18.32
CA SER A 343 -7.72 -26.59 17.82
C SER A 343 -7.92 -27.32 16.49
N VAL A 344 -7.17 -26.93 15.50
CA VAL A 344 -7.15 -27.54 14.14
C VAL A 344 -5.79 -28.20 13.95
N PRO A 345 -5.74 -29.55 13.81
CA PRO A 345 -4.48 -30.26 13.62
C PRO A 345 -3.85 -29.90 12.28
N LEU A 346 -2.51 -30.07 12.20
CA LEU A 346 -1.76 -29.82 10.97
C LEU A 346 -2.34 -30.69 9.84
N THR A 347 -2.85 -30.04 8.81
CA THR A 347 -3.55 -30.68 7.69
C THR A 347 -3.08 -30.09 6.38
N CYS A 348 -2.78 -30.95 5.40
CA CYS A 348 -2.56 -30.53 4.03
C CYS A 348 -3.92 -30.20 3.38
N TYR A 349 -4.16 -28.92 3.10
CA TYR A 349 -5.42 -28.49 2.52
C TYR A 349 -5.37 -28.43 0.98
N ARG A 350 -4.19 -28.39 0.40
CA ARG A 350 -3.98 -28.36 -1.03
C ARG A 350 -2.65 -28.93 -1.44
N GLN A 351 -2.64 -29.66 -2.57
CA GLN A 351 -1.46 -30.11 -3.27
C GLN A 351 -1.64 -29.85 -4.77
N LEU A 352 -0.62 -29.26 -5.41
CA LEU A 352 -0.65 -28.92 -6.83
C LEU A 352 0.71 -29.18 -7.46
N GLN A 353 0.74 -29.77 -8.66
CA GLN A 353 1.95 -29.92 -9.43
C GLN A 353 2.15 -28.75 -10.38
N VAL A 354 3.34 -28.14 -10.35
CA VAL A 354 3.78 -27.09 -11.28
C VAL A 354 5.11 -27.53 -11.89
N GLY A 355 5.07 -27.90 -13.16
CA GLY A 355 6.23 -28.48 -13.83
C GLY A 355 6.68 -29.80 -13.17
N HIS A 356 7.91 -29.85 -12.68
CA HIS A 356 8.47 -31.03 -12.00
C HIS A 356 8.24 -31.03 -10.49
N TYR A 357 7.84 -29.89 -9.91
CA TYR A 357 7.72 -29.74 -8.47
C TYR A 357 6.27 -29.84 -8.00
N THR A 358 6.12 -30.34 -6.79
CA THR A 358 4.85 -30.37 -6.08
C THR A 358 4.81 -29.24 -5.07
N TYR A 359 3.74 -28.44 -5.10
CA TYR A 359 3.46 -27.38 -4.14
C TYR A 359 2.40 -27.84 -3.16
N GLU A 360 2.66 -27.70 -1.87
CA GLU A 360 1.75 -28.10 -0.81
C GLU A 360 1.41 -26.92 0.10
N GLY A 361 0.13 -26.78 0.44
CA GLY A 361 -0.37 -25.87 1.46
C GLY A 361 -0.82 -26.66 2.67
N TRP A 362 -0.24 -26.37 3.82
CA TRP A 362 -0.56 -26.96 5.11
C TRP A 362 -1.09 -25.90 6.05
N GLN A 363 -2.03 -26.25 6.90
CA GLN A 363 -2.59 -25.36 7.91
C GLN A 363 -2.72 -26.05 9.26
N SER A 364 -2.56 -25.27 10.31
CA SER A 364 -2.94 -25.66 11.67
C SER A 364 -3.44 -24.42 12.41
N GLY A 365 -4.26 -24.59 13.43
CA GLY A 365 -4.81 -23.47 14.20
C GLY A 365 -4.94 -23.80 15.67
N GLU A 366 -4.63 -22.84 16.55
CA GLU A 366 -4.83 -22.96 18.00
C GLU A 366 -5.66 -21.79 18.51
N PRO A 367 -6.60 -22.01 19.44
CA PRO A 367 -7.38 -20.96 20.04
C PRO A 367 -6.51 -20.05 20.90
N ILE A 368 -6.63 -18.72 20.72
CA ILE A 368 -6.07 -17.70 21.61
C ILE A 368 -7.09 -17.38 22.71
N ASP A 369 -8.36 -17.27 22.32
CA ASP A 369 -9.52 -17.08 23.19
C ASP A 369 -10.74 -17.76 22.56
N ASP A 370 -11.95 -17.52 23.08
CA ASP A 370 -13.19 -18.18 22.62
C ASP A 370 -13.55 -17.88 21.16
N ARG A 371 -13.01 -16.79 20.59
CA ARG A 371 -13.34 -16.29 19.24
C ARG A 371 -12.14 -16.01 18.36
N THR A 372 -10.93 -16.08 18.87
CA THR A 372 -9.72 -15.74 18.14
C THR A 372 -8.80 -16.96 18.02
N MET A 373 -8.37 -17.23 16.80
CA MET A 373 -7.41 -18.28 16.49
C MET A 373 -6.06 -17.71 16.06
N ALA A 374 -4.99 -18.38 16.48
CA ALA A 374 -3.69 -18.28 15.84
C ALA A 374 -3.60 -19.35 14.75
N TRP A 375 -3.44 -18.92 13.50
CA TRP A 375 -3.24 -19.79 12.35
C TRP A 375 -1.77 -19.85 11.95
N SER A 376 -1.31 -21.05 11.63
CA SER A 376 -0.02 -21.31 10.98
C SER A 376 -0.27 -21.89 9.59
N LEU A 377 0.16 -21.20 8.56
CA LEU A 377 0.09 -21.62 7.17
C LEU A 377 1.51 -21.99 6.71
N THR A 378 1.73 -23.25 6.35
CA THR A 378 3.03 -23.72 5.88
C THR A 378 2.94 -24.11 4.42
N TYR A 379 3.80 -23.52 3.62
CA TYR A 379 3.93 -23.79 2.19
C TYR A 379 5.20 -24.56 1.93
N LYS A 380 5.12 -25.60 1.09
CA LYS A 380 6.27 -26.45 0.73
C LYS A 380 6.38 -26.61 -0.77
N VAL A 381 7.61 -26.65 -1.26
CA VAL A 381 7.93 -27.07 -2.63
C VAL A 381 8.74 -28.35 -2.54
N LEU A 382 8.31 -29.37 -3.24
CA LEU A 382 8.92 -30.70 -3.22
C LEU A 382 9.45 -31.09 -4.60
N ASP A 383 10.65 -31.70 -4.62
CA ASP A 383 11.17 -32.47 -5.74
C ASP A 383 11.08 -33.97 -5.39
N GLY A 384 10.05 -34.62 -5.90
CA GLY A 384 9.65 -35.95 -5.46
C GLY A 384 9.27 -35.96 -3.99
N VAL A 385 10.08 -36.58 -3.13
CA VAL A 385 9.86 -36.62 -1.66
C VAL A 385 10.72 -35.63 -0.89
N ASN A 386 11.57 -34.86 -1.57
CA ASN A 386 12.51 -33.95 -0.92
C ASN A 386 11.89 -32.54 -0.87
N VAL A 387 11.80 -31.96 0.32
CA VAL A 387 11.42 -30.55 0.50
C VAL A 387 12.61 -29.69 0.08
N ILE A 388 12.44 -28.86 -0.96
CA ILE A 388 13.44 -27.95 -1.49
C ILE A 388 13.22 -26.49 -1.06
N ALA A 389 11.99 -26.14 -0.68
CA ALA A 389 11.66 -24.86 -0.05
C ALA A 389 10.51 -25.06 0.94
N GLU A 390 10.56 -24.33 2.05
CA GLU A 390 9.51 -24.31 3.06
C GLU A 390 9.39 -22.90 3.64
N HIS A 391 8.15 -22.42 3.79
CA HIS A 391 7.83 -21.16 4.44
C HIS A 391 6.63 -21.32 5.35
N THR A 392 6.69 -20.75 6.57
CA THR A 392 5.54 -20.71 7.49
C THR A 392 5.19 -19.28 7.82
N ALA A 393 3.92 -18.92 7.57
CA ALA A 393 3.32 -17.66 7.97
C ALA A 393 2.39 -17.87 9.16
N GLN A 394 2.31 -16.87 10.03
CA GLN A 394 1.38 -16.85 11.16
C GLN A 394 0.43 -15.67 11.03
N SER A 395 -0.82 -15.90 11.35
CA SER A 395 -1.85 -14.86 11.36
C SER A 395 -2.84 -15.10 12.50
N THR A 396 -3.55 -14.05 12.88
CA THR A 396 -4.70 -14.16 13.77
C THR A 396 -5.97 -14.01 12.97
N TRP A 397 -6.99 -14.75 13.35
CA TRP A 397 -8.30 -14.75 12.71
C TRP A 397 -9.40 -14.78 13.74
N ARG A 398 -10.35 -13.84 13.65
CA ARG A 398 -11.55 -13.88 14.46
C ARG A 398 -12.58 -14.81 13.82
N CYS A 399 -13.06 -15.77 14.60
CA CYS A 399 -14.12 -16.70 14.23
C CYS A 399 -15.47 -16.08 14.52
N ASP A 400 -16.38 -16.12 13.56
CA ASP A 400 -17.73 -15.58 13.69
C ASP A 400 -18.75 -16.59 13.19
N SER A 401 -19.78 -16.84 13.99
CA SER A 401 -21.01 -17.50 13.50
C SER A 401 -21.91 -16.48 12.79
N VAL A 402 -22.84 -16.97 12.02
CA VAL A 402 -23.91 -16.15 11.41
C VAL A 402 -24.67 -15.35 12.46
N ASP A 403 -24.92 -15.94 13.64
CA ASP A 403 -25.62 -15.27 14.75
C ASP A 403 -24.78 -14.15 15.39
N ASP A 404 -23.46 -14.30 15.45
CA ASP A 404 -22.58 -13.20 15.90
C ASP A 404 -22.65 -12.01 14.96
N ILE A 405 -22.57 -12.25 13.66
CA ILE A 405 -22.68 -11.19 12.64
C ILE A 405 -24.07 -10.53 12.72
N ARG A 406 -25.14 -11.33 12.87
CA ARG A 406 -26.50 -10.81 13.03
C ARG A 406 -26.64 -9.91 14.25
N ALA A 407 -26.03 -10.27 15.38
CA ALA A 407 -26.03 -9.45 16.59
C ALA A 407 -25.24 -8.14 16.38
N GLU A 408 -24.12 -8.18 15.66
CA GLU A 408 -23.31 -6.98 15.38
C GLU A 408 -24.01 -5.97 14.48
N ILE A 409 -24.76 -6.44 13.46
CA ILE A 409 -25.42 -5.54 12.50
C ILE A 409 -26.78 -5.02 12.99
N ALA A 410 -27.38 -5.65 14.00
CA ALA A 410 -28.70 -5.28 14.51
C ALA A 410 -28.82 -3.79 14.94
N PRO A 411 -27.81 -3.18 15.61
CA PRO A 411 -27.87 -1.77 15.96
C PRO A 411 -27.88 -0.81 14.75
N PHE A 412 -27.52 -1.28 13.57
CA PHE A 412 -27.47 -0.50 12.33
C PHE A 412 -28.74 -0.65 11.48
N GLY A 413 -29.72 -1.44 11.92
CA GLY A 413 -30.97 -1.67 11.17
C GLY A 413 -30.77 -2.45 9.87
N LEU A 414 -29.76 -3.30 9.82
CA LEU A 414 -29.43 -4.13 8.66
C LEU A 414 -30.06 -5.53 8.79
N GLU A 415 -30.42 -6.11 7.66
CA GLU A 415 -30.92 -7.49 7.57
C GLU A 415 -29.88 -8.42 6.96
N LEU A 416 -29.85 -9.66 7.44
CA LEU A 416 -28.91 -10.69 7.02
C LEU A 416 -29.64 -11.92 6.51
N THR A 417 -29.28 -12.38 5.30
CA THR A 417 -29.66 -13.68 4.73
C THR A 417 -28.42 -14.56 4.67
N SER A 418 -28.50 -15.77 5.20
CA SER A 418 -27.40 -16.74 5.19
C SER A 418 -27.41 -17.57 3.91
N HIS A 419 -26.23 -17.79 3.35
CA HIS A 419 -25.92 -18.70 2.26
C HIS A 419 -24.85 -19.70 2.72
N GLN A 420 -24.44 -20.65 1.85
CA GLN A 420 -23.57 -21.77 2.24
C GLN A 420 -22.24 -21.28 2.85
N ASP A 421 -21.53 -20.36 2.17
CA ASP A 421 -20.19 -19.91 2.55
C ASP A 421 -20.13 -18.40 2.84
N CYS A 422 -21.29 -17.73 2.89
CA CYS A 422 -21.36 -16.29 3.09
C CYS A 422 -22.70 -15.84 3.67
N VAL A 423 -22.76 -14.59 4.06
CA VAL A 423 -24.00 -13.89 4.36
C VAL A 423 -24.16 -12.71 3.41
N VAL A 424 -25.40 -12.42 3.05
CA VAL A 424 -25.76 -11.20 2.32
C VAL A 424 -26.46 -10.26 3.27
N ILE A 425 -25.91 -9.09 3.44
CA ILE A 425 -26.41 -8.04 4.31
C ILE A 425 -27.01 -6.94 3.43
N ARG A 426 -28.21 -6.46 3.81
CA ARG A 426 -28.89 -5.40 3.08
C ARG A 426 -29.47 -4.38 4.03
N ARG A 427 -29.52 -3.14 3.58
CA ARG A 427 -30.35 -2.09 4.17
C ARG A 427 -31.78 -2.25 3.66
N THR A 428 -32.76 -2.18 4.55
CA THR A 428 -34.19 -2.40 4.22
C THR A 428 -35.05 -1.13 4.29
N HIS A 429 -34.53 -0.05 4.89
CA HIS A 429 -35.24 1.23 5.03
C HIS A 429 -34.32 2.42 4.86
#